data_ac394aaba2b3cc2e88871d30c6acfc14
#
_entry.id   ac394aaba2b3cc2e88871d30c6acfc14
#
_cell.length_a   1.000
_cell.length_b   1.000
_cell.length_c   1.000
_cell.angle_alpha   90.00
_cell.angle_beta   90.00
_cell.angle_gamma   90.00
#
_symmetry.space_group_name_H-M   'P 1'
#
loop_
_entity.id
_entity.type
_entity.pdbx_description
1 polymer ?
#
loop_
_entity_poly.entity_id
_entity_poly.type
_entity_poly.pdbx_seq_one_letter_code
_entity_poly.pdbx_strand_id
1 'polypeptide(L)' 'MFNAEQIKKLMDAQPFKPFRLCMSDGKTYDVTDHDAAFVTRNYIEVGIDPDPHSIAENLDRCAIIHITRIQDLQPA' A
#
# COMPACT_ATOMS: atom_id res chain seq x y z
N MET A 1 -10.53 12.37 -1.29
CA MET A 1 -9.35 11.98 -2.10
C MET A 1 -8.15 11.81 -1.18
N PHE A 2 -7.46 10.70 -1.31
CA PHE A 2 -6.26 10.46 -0.53
C PHE A 2 -5.07 11.24 -1.10
N ASN A 3 -4.11 11.57 -0.25
CA ASN A 3 -2.88 12.23 -0.65
C ASN A 3 -1.66 11.47 -0.10
N ALA A 4 -0.48 11.86 -0.56
CA ALA A 4 0.75 11.16 -0.19
C ALA A 4 1.00 11.18 1.32
N GLU A 5 0.68 12.27 1.99
CA GLU A 5 0.91 12.38 3.43
C GLU A 5 0.06 11.40 4.22
N GLN A 6 -1.21 11.22 3.81
CA GLN A 6 -2.10 10.26 4.46
C GLN A 6 -1.58 8.83 4.29
N ILE A 7 -1.12 8.49 3.09
CA ILE A 7 -0.57 7.15 2.84
C ILE A 7 0.73 6.96 3.61
N LYS A 8 1.58 7.98 3.63
CA LYS A 8 2.85 7.90 4.37
C LYS A 8 2.62 7.67 5.86
N LYS A 9 1.60 8.28 6.46
CA LYS A 9 1.25 8.04 7.86
C LYS A 9 0.89 6.60 8.11
N LEU A 10 0.18 5.96 7.19
CA LEU A 10 -0.15 4.54 7.31
C LEU A 10 1.12 3.68 7.23
N MET A 11 2.04 4.03 6.34
CA MET A 11 3.29 3.30 6.20
C MET A 11 4.20 3.45 7.41
N ASP A 12 4.17 4.61 8.07
CA ASP A 12 5.05 4.92 9.19
C ASP A 12 4.45 4.58 10.56
N ALA A 13 3.22 4.06 10.60
CA ALA A 13 2.55 3.77 11.85
C ALA A 13 3.31 2.74 12.68
N GLN A 14 3.34 2.93 14.01
CA GLN A 14 4.01 2.06 14.97
C GLN A 14 2.99 1.60 16.02
N PRO A 15 2.63 0.32 16.06
CA PRO A 15 3.05 -0.74 15.15
C PRO A 15 2.39 -0.61 13.78
N PHE A 16 3.02 -1.17 12.76
CA PHE A 16 2.46 -1.17 11.42
C PHE A 16 1.19 -2.04 11.38
N LYS A 17 0.15 -1.50 10.75
CA LYS A 17 -1.12 -2.21 10.58
C LYS A 17 -1.34 -2.50 9.11
N PRO A 18 -1.44 -3.77 8.71
CA PRO A 18 -1.70 -4.11 7.32
C PRO A 18 -2.98 -3.48 6.78
N PHE A 19 -2.93 -3.07 5.53
CA PHE A 19 -4.10 -2.46 4.90
C PHE A 19 -4.18 -2.85 3.43
N ARG A 20 -5.39 -2.68 2.87
CA ARG A 20 -5.66 -2.95 1.46
C ARG A 20 -6.00 -1.66 0.75
N LEU A 21 -5.33 -1.44 -0.37
CA LEU A 21 -5.65 -0.33 -1.27
C LEU A 21 -6.62 -0.83 -2.32
N CYS A 22 -7.74 -0.11 -2.49
CA CYS A 22 -8.70 -0.40 -3.55
C CYS A 22 -8.60 0.71 -4.59
N MET A 23 -8.33 0.32 -5.83
CA MET A 23 -8.12 1.25 -6.93
C MET A 23 -9.40 1.46 -7.72
N SER A 24 -9.46 2.57 -8.47
CA SER A 24 -10.63 2.92 -9.26
C SER A 24 -10.93 1.93 -10.39
N ASP A 25 -9.93 1.15 -10.82
CA ASP A 25 -10.10 0.12 -11.85
C ASP A 25 -10.55 -1.23 -11.30
N GLY A 26 -10.80 -1.31 -9.99
CA GLY A 26 -11.22 -2.54 -9.31
C GLY A 26 -10.09 -3.40 -8.79
N LYS A 27 -8.84 -3.08 -9.10
CA LYS A 27 -7.70 -3.82 -8.56
C LYS A 27 -7.49 -3.50 -7.10
N THR A 28 -6.98 -4.47 -6.35
CA THR A 28 -6.63 -4.29 -4.94
C THR A 28 -5.18 -4.70 -4.70
N TYR A 29 -4.57 -4.05 -3.72
CA TYR A 29 -3.19 -4.32 -3.34
C TYR A 29 -3.11 -4.39 -1.82
N ASP A 30 -2.58 -5.48 -1.30
CA ASP A 30 -2.42 -5.67 0.14
C ASP A 30 -1.02 -5.24 0.56
N VAL A 31 -0.95 -4.29 1.47
CA VAL A 31 0.30 -3.85 2.07
C VAL A 31 0.39 -4.49 3.45
N THR A 32 1.20 -5.53 3.56
CA THR A 32 1.24 -6.38 4.75
C THR A 32 2.41 -6.07 5.67
N ASP A 33 3.35 -5.24 5.21
CA ASP A 33 4.57 -4.92 5.95
C ASP A 33 4.99 -3.50 5.57
N HIS A 34 5.67 -2.80 6.48
CA HIS A 34 6.16 -1.45 6.19
C HIS A 34 7.20 -1.41 5.08
N ASP A 35 7.84 -2.57 4.77
CA ASP A 35 8.79 -2.68 3.67
C ASP A 35 8.15 -3.13 2.35
N ALA A 36 6.84 -3.38 2.34
CA ALA A 36 6.15 -3.92 1.16
C ALA A 36 5.79 -2.85 0.13
N ALA A 37 5.88 -1.58 0.49
CA ALA A 37 5.50 -0.49 -0.40
C ALA A 37 6.36 0.74 -0.14
N PHE A 38 6.40 1.62 -1.13
CA PHE A 38 7.17 2.85 -1.08
C PHE A 38 6.32 4.01 -1.58
N VAL A 39 6.22 5.08 -0.79
CA VAL A 39 5.37 6.23 -1.13
C VAL A 39 6.22 7.34 -1.73
N THR A 40 5.79 7.82 -2.89
CA THR A 40 6.31 9.04 -3.50
C THR A 40 5.20 10.08 -3.55
N ARG A 41 5.48 11.25 -4.10
CA ARG A 41 4.50 12.34 -4.06
C ARG A 41 3.16 11.97 -4.70
N ASN A 42 3.19 11.25 -5.81
CA ASN A 42 1.97 10.97 -6.59
C ASN A 42 1.64 9.48 -6.66
N TYR A 43 2.50 8.61 -6.17
CA TYR A 43 2.36 7.18 -6.36
C TYR A 43 2.69 6.43 -5.08
N ILE A 44 2.09 5.24 -4.95
CA ILE A 44 2.60 4.22 -4.03
C ILE A 44 3.05 3.03 -4.89
N GLU A 45 4.27 2.58 -4.69
CA GLU A 45 4.82 1.44 -5.40
C GLU A 45 4.76 0.24 -4.47
N VAL A 46 4.06 -0.80 -4.90
CA VAL A 46 3.76 -1.97 -4.07
C VAL A 46 4.50 -3.17 -4.63
N GLY A 47 5.20 -3.90 -3.76
CA GLY A 47 5.85 -5.15 -4.13
C GLY A 47 4.81 -6.22 -4.44
N ILE A 48 4.98 -6.91 -5.56
CA ILE A 48 4.04 -7.92 -6.03
C ILE A 48 4.63 -9.30 -5.76
N ASP A 49 3.80 -10.15 -5.14
CA ASP A 49 4.13 -11.55 -4.85
C ASP A 49 5.51 -11.70 -4.17
N PRO A 50 5.71 -11.05 -2.99
CA PRO A 50 6.98 -11.18 -2.30
C PRO A 50 7.22 -12.62 -1.86
N ASP A 51 8.48 -13.03 -1.86
CA ASP A 51 8.86 -14.34 -1.35
C ASP A 51 8.82 -14.34 0.20
N PRO A 52 9.13 -15.49 0.86
CA PRO A 52 9.12 -15.56 2.32
C PRO A 52 10.08 -14.59 3.01
N HIS A 53 11.04 -14.04 2.29
CA HIS A 53 11.98 -13.05 2.82
C HIS A 53 11.55 -11.62 2.51
N SER A 54 10.32 -11.43 2.02
CA SER A 54 9.76 -10.12 1.63
C SER A 54 10.51 -9.45 0.49
N ILE A 55 11.12 -10.26 -0.38
CA ILE A 55 11.79 -9.76 -1.58
C ILE A 55 10.83 -9.89 -2.75
N ALA A 56 10.36 -8.77 -3.28
CA ALA A 56 9.49 -8.75 -4.43
C ALA A 56 10.31 -8.69 -5.71
N GLU A 57 9.89 -9.47 -6.72
CA GLU A 57 10.54 -9.41 -8.03
C GLU A 57 10.02 -8.29 -8.89
N ASN A 58 8.78 -7.86 -8.64
CA ASN A 58 8.11 -6.83 -9.42
C ASN A 58 7.48 -5.80 -8.49
N LEU A 59 7.35 -4.59 -9.00
CA LEU A 59 6.63 -3.51 -8.34
C LEU A 59 5.47 -3.09 -9.22
N ASP A 60 4.34 -2.77 -8.59
CA ASP A 60 3.24 -2.13 -9.28
C ASP A 60 3.13 -0.70 -8.78
N ARG A 61 3.02 0.24 -9.69
CA ARG A 61 2.92 1.67 -9.35
C ARG A 61 1.47 2.08 -9.39
N CYS A 62 0.97 2.52 -8.24
CA CYS A 62 -0.42 2.90 -8.08
C CYS A 62 -0.52 4.39 -7.88
N ALA A 63 -1.26 5.08 -8.76
CA ALA A 63 -1.47 6.52 -8.60
C ALA A 63 -2.35 6.78 -7.37
N ILE A 64 -1.88 7.64 -6.48
CA ILE A 64 -2.60 7.90 -5.22
C ILE A 64 -3.98 8.49 -5.48
N ILE A 65 -4.12 9.31 -6.52
CA ILE A 65 -5.43 9.90 -6.88
C ILE A 65 -6.45 8.86 -7.33
N HIS A 66 -6.02 7.65 -7.68
CA HIS A 66 -6.92 6.57 -8.09
C HIS A 66 -7.22 5.58 -6.97
N ILE A 67 -6.76 5.84 -5.76
CA ILE A 67 -7.15 5.06 -4.58
C ILE A 67 -8.54 5.55 -4.16
N THR A 68 -9.49 4.62 -4.15
CA THR A 68 -10.89 4.93 -3.80
C THR A 68 -11.23 4.53 -2.37
N ARG A 69 -10.50 3.56 -1.81
CA ARG A 69 -10.76 3.04 -0.47
C ARG A 69 -9.49 2.44 0.10
N ILE A 70 -9.33 2.58 1.41
CA ILE A 70 -8.31 1.87 2.17
C ILE A 70 -9.00 1.07 3.25
N GLN A 71 -8.76 -0.24 3.29
CA GLN A 71 -9.38 -1.15 4.25
C GLN A 71 -8.32 -1.72 5.19
N ASP A 72 -8.62 -1.75 6.47
CA ASP A 72 -7.76 -2.44 7.43
C ASP A 72 -7.89 -3.94 7.23
N LEU A 73 -6.75 -4.63 7.16
CA LEU A 73 -6.71 -6.08 7.01
C LEU A 73 -6.64 -6.79 8.35
N GLN A 74 -6.20 -6.11 9.38
CA GLN A 74 -6.07 -6.71 10.70
C GLN A 74 -7.39 -6.58 11.45
N PRO A 75 -7.94 -7.69 11.97
CA PRO A 75 -9.15 -7.62 12.78
C PRO A 75 -8.94 -6.73 14.01
N ALA A 76 -9.98 -6.01 14.36
CA ALA A 76 -9.94 -5.14 15.54
C ALA A 76 -9.83 -5.97 16.83
#